data_b6400606e6710b476740524a374f775d
#
_entry.id   b6400606e6710b476740524a374f775d
#
_cell.length_a   1.000
_cell.length_b   1.000
_cell.length_c   1.000
_cell.angle_alpha   90.00
_cell.angle_beta   90.00
_cell.angle_gamma   90.00
#
_symmetry.space_group_name_H-M   'P 1'
#
loop_
_entity.id
_entity.type
_entity.pdbx_description
1 polymer ?
#
loop_
_entity_poly.entity_id
_entity_poly.type
_entity_poly.pdbx_seq_one_letter_code
_entity_poly.pdbx_strand_id
1 'polypeptide(L)'
;MHVDLCSNFSVLGEKFGMEQIRSLEPTAPPKAGAFDVKHNNSTSTFRRFYDRGDMPCCLESNCRGSSIRWKDGVDISKMDFHLYLPLFFDGLRELKQPYVTIASQGVHELLEHGGYKVLPVIPQLIIPMKNALDTKDPDIMCRTMRVMQQLCRCDALVGQTLVPYYRQLLPTFNLFKNKNKNCGDRIDYGQQKDQNVGDLIEKTLEVLEKTGGEDAFINIKYIVPTYESCIY
;
A
#
# COMPACT_ATOMS: atom_id res chain seq x y z
N MET A 1 -12.69 80.62 -21.52
CA MET A 1 -12.64 79.57 -20.47
C MET A 1 -12.59 78.23 -21.16
N HIS A 2 -11.39 77.75 -21.42
CA HIS A 2 -11.16 76.38 -21.87
C HIS A 2 -10.75 75.58 -20.63
N VAL A 3 -11.53 74.60 -20.24
CA VAL A 3 -11.27 73.74 -19.14
C VAL A 3 -10.66 72.48 -19.71
N ASP A 4 -9.42 72.23 -19.38
CA ASP A 4 -8.67 71.04 -19.75
C ASP A 4 -9.26 69.75 -19.09
N LEU A 5 -9.98 68.99 -19.89
CA LEU A 5 -10.59 67.71 -19.51
C LEU A 5 -9.69 66.47 -19.85
N CYS A 6 -8.44 66.69 -20.26
CA CYS A 6 -7.55 65.60 -20.72
C CYS A 6 -6.57 65.05 -19.67
N SER A 7 -6.44 65.70 -18.51
CA SER A 7 -5.43 65.26 -17.54
C SER A 7 -5.85 64.14 -16.52
N ASN A 8 -7.14 63.81 -16.47
CA ASN A 8 -7.65 62.85 -15.49
C ASN A 8 -7.87 61.43 -16.05
N PHE A 9 -7.69 61.20 -17.36
CA PHE A 9 -7.89 59.85 -17.93
C PHE A 9 -6.63 58.98 -17.93
N SER A 10 -5.43 59.55 -17.85
CA SER A 10 -4.18 58.80 -17.88
C SER A 10 -3.82 58.16 -16.53
N VAL A 11 -4.24 58.72 -15.42
CA VAL A 11 -3.88 58.25 -14.07
C VAL A 11 -4.76 57.06 -13.60
N LEU A 12 -5.99 56.94 -14.15
CA LEU A 12 -6.89 55.84 -13.83
C LEU A 12 -6.59 54.56 -14.64
N GLY A 13 -6.01 54.67 -15.85
CA GLY A 13 -5.66 53.53 -16.71
C GLY A 13 -4.45 52.75 -16.21
N GLU A 14 -3.47 53.44 -15.65
CA GLU A 14 -2.24 52.75 -15.17
C GLU A 14 -2.43 51.97 -13.87
N LYS A 15 -3.33 52.39 -12.98
CA LYS A 15 -3.62 51.64 -11.76
C LYS A 15 -4.42 50.37 -11.99
N PHE A 16 -5.35 50.36 -12.96
CA PHE A 16 -6.14 49.15 -13.28
C PHE A 16 -5.34 48.12 -14.05
N GLY A 17 -4.36 48.50 -14.87
CA GLY A 17 -3.54 47.58 -15.64
C GLY A 17 -2.52 46.82 -14.81
N MET A 18 -1.95 47.47 -13.78
CA MET A 18 -0.93 46.83 -12.93
C MET A 18 -1.50 45.82 -11.92
N GLU A 19 -2.70 46.01 -11.42
CA GLU A 19 -3.34 45.03 -10.52
C GLU A 19 -3.81 43.78 -11.26
N GLN A 20 -4.28 43.92 -12.51
CA GLN A 20 -4.64 42.76 -13.33
C GLN A 20 -3.42 41.96 -13.80
N ILE A 21 -2.27 42.59 -14.03
CA ILE A 21 -1.04 41.90 -14.42
C ILE A 21 -0.43 41.12 -13.25
N ARG A 22 -0.55 41.61 -12.01
CA ARG A 22 -0.12 40.87 -10.82
C ARG A 22 -0.93 39.61 -10.51
N SER A 23 -2.18 39.56 -10.95
CA SER A 23 -3.03 38.36 -10.79
C SER A 23 -2.77 37.28 -11.85
N LEU A 24 -1.96 37.59 -12.86
CA LEU A 24 -1.57 36.67 -13.93
C LEU A 24 -0.15 36.10 -13.78
N GLU A 25 0.52 36.36 -12.65
CA GLU A 25 1.76 35.59 -12.37
C GLU A 25 1.41 34.13 -12.32
N PRO A 26 2.05 33.29 -13.15
CA PRO A 26 1.77 31.86 -13.14
C PRO A 26 2.13 31.33 -11.76
N THR A 27 1.11 31.00 -10.97
CA THR A 27 1.31 30.28 -9.72
C THR A 27 2.10 29.02 -10.07
N ALA A 28 3.25 28.82 -9.40
CA ALA A 28 4.07 27.65 -9.62
C ALA A 28 3.17 26.41 -9.57
N PRO A 29 3.32 25.46 -10.52
CA PRO A 29 2.49 24.28 -10.55
C PRO A 29 2.54 23.57 -9.21
N PRO A 30 1.43 23.05 -8.70
CA PRO A 30 1.39 22.35 -7.42
C PRO A 30 2.42 21.21 -7.46
N LYS A 31 3.17 21.04 -6.38
CA LYS A 31 4.14 19.94 -6.26
C LYS A 31 3.41 18.62 -6.47
N ALA A 32 3.85 17.82 -7.42
CA ALA A 32 3.33 16.48 -7.64
C ALA A 32 3.78 15.58 -6.49
N GLY A 33 2.98 15.42 -5.45
CA GLY A 33 3.26 14.60 -4.25
C GLY A 33 3.23 13.08 -4.52
N ALA A 34 3.84 12.62 -5.63
CA ALA A 34 3.81 11.21 -6.02
C ALA A 34 4.40 10.27 -4.96
N PHE A 35 5.36 10.76 -4.18
CA PHE A 35 6.05 10.01 -3.13
C PHE A 35 5.62 10.39 -1.71
N ASP A 36 4.69 11.33 -1.57
CA ASP A 36 4.26 11.78 -0.26
C ASP A 36 3.48 10.68 0.46
N VAL A 37 3.85 10.44 1.71
CA VAL A 37 3.16 9.47 2.56
C VAL A 37 1.75 9.99 2.85
N LYS A 38 0.76 9.18 2.56
CA LYS A 38 -0.64 9.47 2.87
C LYS A 38 -0.95 8.94 4.27
N HIS A 39 -1.10 9.83 5.22
CA HIS A 39 -1.51 9.42 6.56
C HIS A 39 -2.95 8.87 6.55
N ASN A 40 -3.14 7.77 7.28
CA ASN A 40 -4.46 7.22 7.54
C ASN A 40 -5.25 8.15 8.47
N ASN A 41 -6.10 8.99 7.92
CA ASN A 41 -6.95 9.89 8.71
C ASN A 41 -8.16 9.19 9.32
N SER A 42 -8.53 8.01 8.81
CA SER A 42 -9.66 7.22 9.31
C SER A 42 -9.18 5.98 10.06
N THR A 43 -9.82 5.68 11.17
CA THR A 43 -9.63 4.42 11.89
C THR A 43 -10.00 3.25 10.98
N SER A 44 -9.15 2.22 10.92
CA SER A 44 -9.44 1.00 10.16
C SER A 44 -10.68 0.29 10.71
N THR A 45 -11.34 -0.48 9.86
CA THR A 45 -12.44 -1.35 10.29
C THR A 45 -11.94 -2.39 11.28
N PHE A 46 -10.73 -2.92 11.06
CA PHE A 46 -10.02 -3.82 11.96
C PHE A 46 -9.92 -3.25 13.37
N ARG A 47 -9.44 -2.00 13.52
CA ARG A 47 -9.30 -1.35 14.82
C ARG A 47 -10.64 -1.20 15.54
N ARG A 48 -11.69 -0.81 14.81
CA ARG A 48 -13.05 -0.69 15.40
C ARG A 48 -13.58 -2.02 15.94
N PHE A 49 -13.35 -3.13 15.21
CA PHE A 49 -13.74 -4.47 15.65
C PHE A 49 -12.92 -4.92 16.85
N TYR A 50 -11.62 -4.64 16.86
CA TYR A 50 -10.74 -4.98 17.99
C TYR A 50 -11.11 -4.21 19.26
N ASP A 51 -11.32 -2.89 19.16
CA ASP A 51 -11.66 -2.03 20.30
C ASP A 51 -13.03 -2.39 20.90
N ARG A 52 -13.96 -2.92 20.11
CA ARG A 52 -15.25 -3.45 20.59
C ARG A 52 -15.15 -4.85 21.20
N GLY A 53 -14.04 -5.54 21.03
CA GLY A 53 -13.86 -6.91 21.52
C GLY A 53 -14.48 -8.00 20.64
N ASP A 54 -14.95 -7.66 19.43
CA ASP A 54 -15.58 -8.58 18.47
C ASP A 54 -14.57 -9.49 17.77
N MET A 55 -13.26 -9.23 17.95
CA MET A 55 -12.20 -10.06 17.38
C MET A 55 -12.03 -11.37 18.16
N PRO A 56 -11.85 -12.51 17.47
CA PRO A 56 -11.64 -13.80 18.09
C PRO A 56 -10.23 -13.98 18.66
N CYS A 57 -9.43 -12.93 18.72
CA CYS A 57 -8.05 -12.94 19.17
C CYS A 57 -7.74 -11.77 20.09
N CYS A 58 -6.66 -11.91 20.87
CA CYS A 58 -6.12 -10.89 21.74
C CYS A 58 -4.57 -10.89 21.65
N LEU A 59 -3.97 -9.81 22.13
CA LEU A 59 -2.52 -9.72 22.27
C LEU A 59 -2.11 -10.43 23.56
N GLU A 60 -1.18 -11.36 23.46
CA GLU A 60 -0.47 -11.93 24.60
C GLU A 60 0.96 -11.39 24.64
N SER A 61 1.35 -10.85 25.79
CA SER A 61 2.71 -10.34 26.01
C SER A 61 3.51 -11.37 26.80
N ASN A 62 4.48 -11.97 26.14
CA ASN A 62 5.38 -12.95 26.72
C ASN A 62 6.78 -12.37 26.87
N CYS A 63 7.66 -13.04 27.65
CA CYS A 63 9.07 -12.66 27.81
C CYS A 63 9.85 -12.57 26.49
N ARG A 64 9.35 -13.20 25.41
CA ARG A 64 9.95 -13.19 24.08
C ARG A 64 9.37 -12.12 23.14
N GLY A 65 8.36 -11.37 23.59
CA GLY A 65 7.67 -10.34 22.79
C GLY A 65 6.15 -10.50 22.82
N SER A 66 5.49 -9.68 22.02
CA SER A 66 4.03 -9.70 21.87
C SER A 66 3.63 -10.65 20.74
N SER A 67 2.70 -11.55 21.00
CA SER A 67 2.16 -12.50 20.02
C SER A 67 0.64 -12.50 20.03
N ILE A 68 0.05 -12.97 18.95
CA ILE A 68 -1.40 -13.17 18.87
C ILE A 68 -1.77 -14.42 19.69
N ARG A 69 -2.89 -14.35 20.39
CA ARG A 69 -3.54 -15.50 21.01
C ARG A 69 -5.00 -15.54 20.56
N TRP A 70 -5.40 -16.65 20.02
CA TRP A 70 -6.80 -16.90 19.69
C TRP A 70 -7.58 -17.24 20.97
N LYS A 71 -8.83 -16.77 21.05
CA LYS A 71 -9.70 -17.07 22.20
C LYS A 71 -9.94 -18.58 22.30
N ASP A 72 -10.13 -19.07 23.51
CA ASP A 72 -10.36 -20.49 23.77
C ASP A 72 -11.55 -21.03 22.97
N GLY A 73 -11.36 -22.16 22.29
CA GLY A 73 -12.37 -22.77 21.43
C GLY A 73 -12.45 -22.28 20.00
N VAL A 74 -11.61 -21.30 19.60
CA VAL A 74 -11.53 -20.85 18.21
C VAL A 74 -10.59 -21.76 17.43
N ASP A 75 -11.16 -22.49 16.45
CA ASP A 75 -10.40 -23.26 15.47
C ASP A 75 -10.25 -22.40 14.20
N ILE A 76 -9.01 -22.00 13.89
CA ILE A 76 -8.68 -21.13 12.76
C ILE A 76 -9.20 -21.76 11.45
N SER A 77 -9.10 -23.08 11.32
CA SER A 77 -9.54 -23.79 10.12
C SER A 77 -11.05 -23.75 9.90
N LYS A 78 -11.85 -23.49 10.93
CA LYS A 78 -13.32 -23.41 10.87
C LYS A 78 -13.87 -21.98 10.82
N MET A 79 -12.97 -20.99 10.91
CA MET A 79 -13.38 -19.58 10.88
C MET A 79 -14.00 -19.19 9.53
N ASP A 80 -14.82 -18.14 9.58
CA ASP A 80 -15.36 -17.50 8.38
C ASP A 80 -14.30 -16.61 7.73
N PHE A 81 -13.63 -17.14 6.71
CA PHE A 81 -12.60 -16.42 5.97
C PHE A 81 -13.17 -15.21 5.21
N HIS A 82 -14.43 -15.24 4.78
CA HIS A 82 -15.05 -14.11 4.09
C HIS A 82 -15.18 -12.87 4.98
N LEU A 83 -15.37 -13.06 6.28
CA LEU A 83 -15.48 -11.97 7.23
C LEU A 83 -14.10 -11.55 7.79
N TYR A 84 -13.36 -12.52 8.32
CA TYR A 84 -12.16 -12.20 9.09
C TYR A 84 -10.95 -11.87 8.22
N LEU A 85 -10.74 -12.56 7.10
CA LEU A 85 -9.55 -12.34 6.29
C LEU A 85 -9.47 -10.91 5.73
N PRO A 86 -10.53 -10.34 5.09
CA PRO A 86 -10.49 -8.94 4.64
C PRO A 86 -10.35 -7.94 5.79
N LEU A 87 -10.91 -8.27 6.96
CA LEU A 87 -10.80 -7.43 8.14
C LEU A 87 -9.35 -7.34 8.64
N PHE A 88 -8.65 -8.47 8.74
CA PHE A 88 -7.24 -8.49 9.11
C PHE A 88 -6.35 -7.80 8.06
N PHE A 89 -6.68 -7.95 6.77
CA PHE A 89 -5.99 -7.22 5.70
C PHE A 89 -6.16 -5.69 5.80
N ASP A 90 -7.35 -5.19 6.20
CA ASP A 90 -7.55 -3.77 6.48
C ASP A 90 -6.69 -3.27 7.65
N GLY A 91 -6.37 -4.16 8.61
CA GLY A 91 -5.45 -3.88 9.71
C GLY A 91 -3.99 -3.71 9.32
N LEU A 92 -3.56 -4.19 8.13
CA LEU A 92 -2.17 -4.06 7.69
C LEU A 92 -1.70 -2.61 7.53
N ARG A 93 -2.63 -1.68 7.30
CA ARG A 93 -2.34 -0.24 7.21
C ARG A 93 -2.15 0.46 8.55
N GLU A 94 -2.39 -0.21 9.68
CA GLU A 94 -2.19 0.36 11.00
C GLU A 94 -0.70 0.52 11.34
N LEU A 95 -0.36 1.58 12.07
CA LEU A 95 1.00 1.89 12.54
C LEU A 95 1.15 1.72 14.05
N LYS A 96 0.04 1.73 14.78
CA LYS A 96 0.05 1.70 16.24
C LYS A 96 0.00 0.28 16.78
N GLN A 97 0.78 0.01 17.83
CA GLN A 97 0.61 -1.18 18.64
C GLN A 97 -0.67 -1.05 19.49
N PRO A 98 -1.40 -2.12 19.76
CA PRO A 98 -1.15 -3.53 19.43
C PRO A 98 -1.64 -3.96 18.03
N TYR A 99 -2.34 -3.09 17.32
CA TYR A 99 -3.04 -3.42 16.07
C TYR A 99 -2.11 -3.98 14.99
N VAL A 100 -0.90 -3.40 14.87
CA VAL A 100 0.13 -3.83 13.90
C VAL A 100 0.49 -5.30 14.08
N THR A 101 0.82 -5.68 15.32
CA THR A 101 1.25 -7.05 15.62
C THR A 101 0.11 -8.04 15.40
N ILE A 102 -1.08 -7.73 15.89
CA ILE A 102 -2.24 -8.61 15.76
C ILE A 102 -2.64 -8.77 14.29
N ALA A 103 -2.68 -7.67 13.53
CA ALA A 103 -3.04 -7.73 12.11
C ALA A 103 -2.02 -8.55 11.30
N SER A 104 -0.72 -8.30 11.47
CA SER A 104 0.31 -8.99 10.70
C SER A 104 0.41 -10.48 11.04
N GLN A 105 0.41 -10.84 12.32
CA GLN A 105 0.45 -12.23 12.75
C GLN A 105 -0.86 -12.96 12.43
N GLY A 106 -2.01 -12.30 12.62
CA GLY A 106 -3.30 -12.90 12.30
C GLY A 106 -3.47 -13.20 10.83
N VAL A 107 -3.02 -12.31 9.93
CA VAL A 107 -2.99 -12.62 8.49
C VAL A 107 -2.10 -13.81 8.21
N HIS A 108 -0.91 -13.86 8.81
CA HIS A 108 0.05 -14.97 8.61
C HIS A 108 -0.58 -16.31 8.97
N GLU A 109 -1.16 -16.42 10.17
CA GLU A 109 -1.77 -17.66 10.66
C GLU A 109 -3.03 -18.03 9.87
N LEU A 110 -3.86 -17.05 9.49
CA LEU A 110 -5.03 -17.31 8.64
C LEU A 110 -4.63 -17.82 7.25
N LEU A 111 -3.57 -17.30 6.65
CA LEU A 111 -3.09 -17.77 5.36
C LEU A 111 -2.45 -19.17 5.46
N GLU A 112 -1.78 -19.52 6.55
CA GLU A 112 -1.22 -20.86 6.76
C GLU A 112 -2.32 -21.94 6.87
N HIS A 113 -3.45 -21.61 7.50
CA HIS A 113 -4.53 -22.57 7.72
C HIS A 113 -5.65 -22.47 6.67
N GLY A 114 -5.62 -21.43 5.80
CA GLY A 114 -6.70 -21.13 4.87
C GLY A 114 -6.79 -22.05 3.65
N GLY A 115 -5.63 -22.37 3.04
CA GLY A 115 -5.59 -23.20 1.84
C GLY A 115 -6.57 -22.75 0.75
N TYR A 116 -7.35 -23.67 0.22
CA TYR A 116 -8.33 -23.41 -0.84
C TYR A 116 -9.46 -22.43 -0.46
N LYS A 117 -9.70 -22.22 0.86
CA LYS A 117 -10.73 -21.29 1.35
C LYS A 117 -10.39 -19.82 1.08
N VAL A 118 -9.13 -19.53 0.79
CA VAL A 118 -8.66 -18.18 0.48
C VAL A 118 -9.09 -17.75 -0.93
N LEU A 119 -9.17 -18.70 -1.89
CA LEU A 119 -9.50 -18.41 -3.30
C LEU A 119 -10.77 -17.56 -3.49
N PRO A 120 -11.95 -17.92 -2.93
CA PRO A 120 -13.17 -17.15 -3.14
C PRO A 120 -13.13 -15.77 -2.45
N VAL A 121 -12.20 -15.55 -1.52
CA VAL A 121 -12.06 -14.29 -0.77
C VAL A 121 -11.14 -13.30 -1.47
N ILE A 122 -10.29 -13.74 -2.41
CA ILE A 122 -9.31 -12.88 -3.10
C ILE A 122 -9.89 -11.56 -3.59
N PRO A 123 -11.05 -11.49 -4.28
CA PRO A 123 -11.60 -10.21 -4.76
C PRO A 123 -11.82 -9.19 -3.64
N GLN A 124 -12.14 -9.66 -2.43
CA GLN A 124 -12.39 -8.80 -1.28
C GLN A 124 -11.08 -8.29 -0.65
N LEU A 125 -9.95 -8.98 -0.88
CA LEU A 125 -8.63 -8.60 -0.35
C LEU A 125 -7.96 -7.48 -1.17
N ILE A 126 -8.37 -7.29 -2.42
CA ILE A 126 -7.73 -6.34 -3.33
C ILE A 126 -7.82 -4.91 -2.82
N ILE A 127 -8.99 -4.48 -2.35
CA ILE A 127 -9.21 -3.12 -1.85
C ILE A 127 -8.38 -2.83 -0.60
N PRO A 128 -8.39 -3.67 0.45
CA PRO A 128 -7.51 -3.51 1.61
C PRO A 128 -6.03 -3.45 1.24
N MET A 129 -5.54 -4.36 0.38
CA MET A 129 -4.15 -4.36 -0.08
C MET A 129 -3.79 -3.09 -0.84
N LYS A 130 -4.64 -2.65 -1.77
CA LYS A 130 -4.46 -1.40 -2.49
C LYS A 130 -4.38 -0.21 -1.53
N ASN A 131 -5.32 -0.12 -0.59
CA ASN A 131 -5.34 0.97 0.40
C ASN A 131 -4.07 0.98 1.26
N ALA A 132 -3.55 -0.19 1.63
CA ALA A 132 -2.30 -0.30 2.37
C ALA A 132 -1.09 0.16 1.53
N LEU A 133 -0.99 -0.23 0.26
CA LEU A 133 0.06 0.21 -0.66
C LEU A 133 -0.03 1.71 -0.99
N ASP A 134 -1.24 2.26 -1.11
CA ASP A 134 -1.48 3.67 -1.42
C ASP A 134 -1.11 4.63 -0.27
N THR A 135 -0.87 4.12 0.95
CA THR A 135 -0.30 4.92 2.05
C THR A 135 1.12 5.40 1.75
N LYS A 136 1.86 4.66 0.90
CA LYS A 136 3.26 4.93 0.53
C LYS A 136 4.22 4.97 1.73
N ASP A 137 3.81 4.43 2.86
CA ASP A 137 4.65 4.25 4.02
C ASP A 137 5.53 3.00 3.81
N PRO A 138 6.86 3.09 3.92
CA PRO A 138 7.76 1.97 3.65
C PRO A 138 7.47 0.74 4.52
N ASP A 139 7.14 0.93 5.79
CA ASP A 139 6.88 -0.18 6.72
C ASP A 139 5.58 -0.91 6.38
N ILE A 140 4.53 -0.15 6.03
CA ILE A 140 3.25 -0.71 5.58
C ILE A 140 3.44 -1.44 4.25
N MET A 141 4.17 -0.84 3.31
CA MET A 141 4.46 -1.44 2.01
C MET A 141 5.22 -2.76 2.15
N CYS A 142 6.30 -2.78 2.95
CA CYS A 142 7.08 -4.00 3.19
C CYS A 142 6.23 -5.11 3.81
N ARG A 143 5.38 -4.76 4.78
CA ARG A 143 4.46 -5.71 5.43
C ARG A 143 3.46 -6.27 4.42
N THR A 144 2.83 -5.40 3.64
CA THR A 144 1.84 -5.80 2.63
C THR A 144 2.46 -6.68 1.56
N MET A 145 3.67 -6.36 1.08
CA MET A 145 4.38 -7.18 0.10
C MET A 145 4.72 -8.58 0.62
N ARG A 146 5.15 -8.71 1.88
CA ARG A 146 5.39 -10.01 2.50
C ARG A 146 4.10 -10.85 2.58
N VAL A 147 3.00 -10.20 2.95
CA VAL A 147 1.68 -10.84 2.96
C VAL A 147 1.25 -11.28 1.55
N MET A 148 1.49 -10.44 0.52
CA MET A 148 1.22 -10.82 -0.87
C MET A 148 2.04 -12.04 -1.31
N GLN A 149 3.33 -12.09 -0.96
CA GLN A 149 4.18 -13.25 -1.25
C GLN A 149 3.67 -14.52 -0.56
N GLN A 150 3.23 -14.40 0.69
CA GLN A 150 2.65 -15.52 1.43
C GLN A 150 1.32 -15.96 0.82
N LEU A 151 0.46 -15.01 0.47
CA LEU A 151 -0.82 -15.27 -0.20
C LEU A 151 -0.63 -16.09 -1.49
N CYS A 152 0.36 -15.74 -2.32
CA CYS A 152 0.67 -16.49 -3.53
C CYS A 152 1.19 -17.92 -3.27
N ARG A 153 1.67 -18.21 -2.05
CA ARG A 153 2.17 -19.55 -1.66
C ARG A 153 1.11 -20.43 -1.02
N CYS A 154 -0.04 -19.87 -0.62
CA CYS A 154 -1.10 -20.61 0.05
C CYS A 154 -1.75 -21.66 -0.85
N ASP A 155 -1.94 -21.34 -2.14
CA ASP A 155 -2.53 -22.24 -3.13
C ASP A 155 -2.00 -21.89 -4.53
N ALA A 156 -1.82 -22.89 -5.38
CA ALA A 156 -1.29 -22.74 -6.73
C ALA A 156 -2.16 -21.84 -7.65
N LEU A 157 -3.46 -21.78 -7.41
CA LEU A 157 -4.40 -20.98 -8.21
C LEU A 157 -4.49 -19.51 -7.77
N VAL A 158 -4.01 -19.17 -6.58
CA VAL A 158 -4.07 -17.80 -6.06
C VAL A 158 -3.32 -16.82 -6.94
N GLY A 159 -2.11 -17.20 -7.39
CA GLY A 159 -1.31 -16.34 -8.28
C GLY A 159 -2.04 -16.01 -9.58
N GLN A 160 -2.65 -17.01 -10.21
CA GLN A 160 -3.43 -16.80 -11.43
C GLN A 160 -4.67 -15.93 -11.22
N THR A 161 -5.37 -16.12 -10.10
CA THR A 161 -6.54 -15.29 -9.74
C THR A 161 -6.18 -13.84 -9.43
N LEU A 162 -4.92 -13.54 -9.08
CA LEU A 162 -4.44 -12.17 -8.83
C LEU A 162 -4.11 -11.40 -10.13
N VAL A 163 -3.82 -12.07 -11.24
CA VAL A 163 -3.39 -11.43 -12.50
C VAL A 163 -4.33 -10.31 -12.98
N PRO A 164 -5.66 -10.46 -12.99
CA PRO A 164 -6.59 -9.40 -13.40
C PRO A 164 -6.50 -8.14 -12.52
N TYR A 165 -6.03 -8.27 -11.30
CA TYR A 165 -5.96 -7.19 -10.31
C TYR A 165 -4.60 -6.48 -10.27
N TYR A 166 -3.60 -6.92 -11.06
CA TYR A 166 -2.28 -6.27 -11.11
C TYR A 166 -2.37 -4.78 -11.42
N ARG A 167 -3.30 -4.35 -12.27
CA ARG A 167 -3.58 -2.93 -12.54
C ARG A 167 -3.87 -2.10 -11.29
N GLN A 168 -4.42 -2.71 -10.26
CA GLN A 168 -4.81 -2.02 -9.03
C GLN A 168 -3.69 -2.03 -7.99
N LEU A 169 -2.83 -3.05 -8.00
CA LEU A 169 -1.82 -3.29 -6.96
C LEU A 169 -0.44 -2.78 -7.36
N LEU A 170 -0.01 -2.98 -8.62
CA LEU A 170 1.36 -2.74 -9.04
C LEU A 170 1.76 -1.28 -9.35
N PRO A 171 0.87 -0.31 -9.60
CA PRO A 171 1.27 1.07 -9.90
C PRO A 171 2.18 1.68 -8.83
N THR A 172 1.94 1.37 -7.55
CA THR A 172 2.77 1.84 -6.44
C THR A 172 4.18 1.24 -6.52
N PHE A 173 4.33 0.00 -6.97
CA PHE A 173 5.64 -0.66 -7.12
C PHE A 173 6.51 0.03 -8.16
N ASN A 174 5.92 0.48 -9.27
CA ASN A 174 6.65 1.23 -10.30
C ASN A 174 7.28 2.53 -9.76
N LEU A 175 6.60 3.20 -8.82
CA LEU A 175 7.11 4.42 -8.18
C LEU A 175 8.30 4.14 -7.24
N PHE A 176 8.29 3.02 -6.54
CA PHE A 176 9.23 2.73 -5.45
C PHE A 176 10.32 1.72 -5.81
N LYS A 177 10.28 1.08 -6.99
CA LYS A 177 11.24 0.04 -7.41
C LYS A 177 12.70 0.47 -7.26
N ASN A 178 13.02 1.73 -7.57
CA ASN A 178 14.39 2.25 -7.52
C ASN A 178 14.71 2.97 -6.21
N LYS A 179 13.81 2.96 -5.22
CA LYS A 179 14.02 3.60 -3.91
C LYS A 179 14.63 2.63 -2.91
N ASN A 180 15.91 2.38 -3.07
CA ASN A 180 16.70 1.63 -2.11
C ASN A 180 17.45 2.58 -1.18
N LYS A 181 17.58 2.20 0.11
CA LYS A 181 18.41 2.92 1.08
C LYS A 181 19.90 2.69 0.86
N ASN A 182 20.26 1.66 0.11
CA ASN A 182 21.64 1.28 -0.18
C ASN A 182 22.18 2.06 -1.38
N CYS A 183 23.43 2.46 -1.31
CA CYS A 183 24.11 3.29 -2.32
C CYS A 183 24.52 2.53 -3.60
N GLY A 184 23.94 1.37 -3.88
CA GLY A 184 24.23 0.60 -5.10
C GLY A 184 25.36 -0.43 -4.99
N ASP A 185 26.08 -0.48 -3.88
CA ASP A 185 27.14 -1.46 -3.60
C ASP A 185 26.64 -2.82 -3.11
N ARG A 186 25.32 -3.00 -3.01
CA ARG A 186 24.62 -4.17 -2.47
C ARG A 186 24.96 -4.52 -1.01
N ILE A 187 25.63 -3.62 -0.29
CA ILE A 187 25.95 -3.79 1.13
C ILE A 187 24.82 -3.19 1.97
N ASP A 188 24.21 -3.98 2.81
CA ASP A 188 23.20 -3.50 3.75
C ASP A 188 23.85 -2.96 5.05
N TYR A 189 24.25 -1.70 5.02
CA TYR A 189 24.86 -1.02 6.17
C TYR A 189 23.91 -0.88 7.37
N GLY A 190 22.61 -0.95 7.14
CA GLY A 190 21.60 -0.83 8.18
C GLY A 190 21.21 -2.15 8.82
N GLN A 191 21.79 -3.29 8.37
CA GLN A 191 21.37 -4.64 8.76
C GLN A 191 19.82 -4.83 8.71
N GLN A 192 19.18 -4.11 7.81
CA GLN A 192 17.72 -4.06 7.69
C GLN A 192 17.24 -5.24 6.84
N LYS A 193 17.52 -6.44 7.29
CA LYS A 193 17.11 -7.72 6.69
C LYS A 193 15.80 -7.59 5.91
N ASP A 194 15.89 -7.52 4.57
CA ASP A 194 14.75 -7.46 3.64
C ASP A 194 13.76 -6.27 3.86
N GLN A 195 14.20 -5.17 4.46
CA GLN A 195 13.38 -3.94 4.60
C GLN A 195 13.68 -2.91 3.51
N ASN A 196 14.54 -3.26 2.55
CA ASN A 196 14.78 -2.44 1.38
C ASN A 196 13.57 -2.56 0.45
N VAL A 197 12.85 -1.46 0.26
CA VAL A 197 11.57 -1.47 -0.48
C VAL A 197 11.77 -1.93 -1.92
N GLY A 198 12.82 -1.46 -2.60
CA GLY A 198 13.09 -1.83 -4.00
C GLY A 198 13.39 -3.31 -4.17
N ASP A 199 14.27 -3.88 -3.33
CA ASP A 199 14.62 -5.30 -3.38
C ASP A 199 13.41 -6.19 -3.04
N LEU A 200 12.57 -5.74 -2.09
CA LEU A 200 11.37 -6.47 -1.74
C LEU A 200 10.30 -6.41 -2.85
N ILE A 201 10.21 -5.28 -3.57
CA ILE A 201 9.37 -5.16 -4.77
C ILE A 201 9.82 -6.16 -5.82
N GLU A 202 11.12 -6.24 -6.10
CA GLU A 202 11.66 -7.17 -7.09
C GLU A 202 11.34 -8.62 -6.74
N LYS A 203 11.63 -9.04 -5.50
CA LYS A 203 11.25 -10.37 -4.99
C LYS A 203 9.73 -10.63 -5.09
N THR A 204 8.90 -9.62 -4.85
CA THR A 204 7.44 -9.78 -4.94
C THR A 204 6.99 -9.96 -6.38
N LEU A 205 7.56 -9.18 -7.31
CA LEU A 205 7.25 -9.32 -8.74
C LEU A 205 7.68 -10.69 -9.27
N GLU A 206 8.85 -11.21 -8.86
CA GLU A 206 9.28 -12.57 -9.20
C GLU A 206 8.29 -13.64 -8.71
N VAL A 207 7.79 -13.51 -7.46
CA VAL A 207 6.79 -14.45 -6.93
C VAL A 207 5.50 -14.37 -7.73
N LEU A 208 5.04 -13.16 -8.06
CA LEU A 208 3.83 -12.95 -8.87
C LEU A 208 3.99 -13.52 -10.29
N GLU A 209 5.18 -13.42 -10.91
CA GLU A 209 5.45 -14.01 -12.22
C GLU A 209 5.43 -15.54 -12.14
N LYS A 210 6.15 -16.13 -11.17
CA LYS A 210 6.25 -17.59 -11.00
C LYS A 210 4.91 -18.26 -10.71
N THR A 211 4.01 -17.59 -10.01
CA THR A 211 2.71 -18.13 -9.59
C THR A 211 1.55 -17.74 -10.50
N GLY A 212 1.68 -16.66 -11.28
CA GLY A 212 0.58 -16.09 -12.06
C GLY A 212 0.35 -16.75 -13.43
N GLY A 213 1.22 -17.68 -13.86
CA GLY A 213 1.09 -18.36 -15.15
C GLY A 213 1.58 -17.52 -16.35
N GLU A 214 1.22 -17.94 -17.55
CA GLU A 214 1.75 -17.40 -18.81
C GLU A 214 1.46 -15.90 -19.02
N ASP A 215 0.31 -15.42 -18.59
CA ASP A 215 -0.12 -14.04 -18.77
C ASP A 215 0.50 -13.08 -17.71
N ALA A 216 1.10 -13.60 -16.65
CA ALA A 216 1.59 -12.80 -15.54
C ALA A 216 2.67 -11.81 -15.97
N PHE A 217 3.68 -12.28 -16.69
CA PHE A 217 4.80 -11.44 -17.14
C PHE A 217 4.34 -10.27 -18.00
N ILE A 218 3.48 -10.51 -18.98
CA ILE A 218 2.97 -9.45 -19.88
C ILE A 218 2.25 -8.37 -19.08
N ASN A 219 1.39 -8.78 -18.14
CA ASN A 219 0.65 -7.84 -17.29
C ASN A 219 1.56 -7.07 -16.35
N ILE A 220 2.59 -7.70 -15.76
CA ILE A 220 3.58 -7.04 -14.91
C ILE A 220 4.38 -6.03 -15.75
N LYS A 221 4.90 -6.44 -16.91
CA LYS A 221 5.72 -5.60 -17.79
C LYS A 221 4.97 -4.37 -18.29
N TYR A 222 3.67 -4.50 -18.54
CA TYR A 222 2.82 -3.38 -18.93
C TYR A 222 2.74 -2.28 -17.86
N ILE A 223 2.71 -2.66 -16.58
CA ILE A 223 2.57 -1.72 -15.46
C ILE A 223 3.92 -1.26 -14.94
N VAL A 224 4.90 -2.17 -14.89
CA VAL A 224 6.27 -1.93 -14.44
C VAL A 224 7.24 -2.20 -15.58
N PRO A 225 7.45 -1.24 -16.51
CA PRO A 225 8.25 -1.45 -17.72
C PRO A 225 9.72 -1.82 -17.47
N THR A 226 10.24 -1.46 -16.28
CA THR A 226 11.62 -1.75 -15.86
C THR A 226 11.81 -3.16 -15.30
N TYR A 227 10.74 -3.96 -15.21
CA TYR A 227 10.84 -5.34 -14.76
C TYR A 227 11.38 -6.25 -15.85
N GLU A 228 12.31 -7.13 -15.52
CA GLU A 228 12.84 -8.17 -16.38
C GLU A 228 12.37 -9.53 -15.89
N SER A 229 12.07 -10.46 -16.81
CA SER A 229 11.61 -11.79 -16.45
C SER A 229 12.68 -12.55 -15.65
N CYS A 230 12.24 -13.28 -14.63
CA CYS A 230 13.10 -14.19 -13.87
C CYS A 230 13.00 -15.65 -14.35
N ILE A 231 12.14 -15.94 -15.31
CA ILE A 231 11.90 -17.30 -15.84
C ILE A 231 12.67 -17.55 -17.15
N TYR A 232 12.98 -16.47 -17.90
CA TYR A 232 13.67 -16.51 -19.18
C TYR A 232 15.06 -15.89 -19.11
#